data_fc308ca07560d55ca9e704c1e7fc3ac6
#
_entry.id   fc308ca07560d55ca9e704c1e7fc3ac6
#
_cell.length_a   1.000
_cell.length_b   1.000
_cell.length_c   1.000
_cell.angle_alpha   90.00
_cell.angle_beta   90.00
_cell.angle_gamma   90.00
#
_symmetry.space_group_name_H-M   'P 1'
#
loop_
_entity.id
_entity.type
_entity.pdbx_description
1 polymer ?
#
loop_
_entity_poly.entity_id
_entity_poly.type
_entity_poly.pdbx_seq_one_letter_code
_entity_poly.pdbx_strand_id
1 'polypeptide(L)'
;MAIAAVRPAADSDVDEIVRIQADTWRVAYAGILPEEALEQLRGDQARAAWADAVAAGEGSGAESYWVFVATEGEWTVGFCAAARYAGREDRDIAEISALVVEPRWARRGHGGRLLAAAAEALRGAGSA
;
A
#
# COMPACT_ATOMS: atom_id res chain seq x y z
N MET A 1 5.12 23.33 11.01
CA MET A 1 5.85 22.05 10.82
C MET A 1 4.85 20.96 10.45
N ALA A 2 5.14 20.26 9.39
CA ALA A 2 4.26 19.18 8.96
C ALA A 2 4.38 17.96 9.86
N ILE A 3 3.25 17.32 10.16
CA ILE A 3 3.20 16.13 11.00
C ILE A 3 3.18 14.90 10.11
N ALA A 4 4.08 13.97 10.38
CA ALA A 4 4.11 12.67 9.71
C ALA A 4 3.16 11.71 10.42
N ALA A 5 2.36 10.98 9.65
CA ALA A 5 1.38 10.04 10.18
C ALA A 5 1.16 8.87 9.22
N VAL A 6 0.61 7.79 9.76
CA VAL A 6 0.14 6.66 8.97
C VAL A 6 -1.29 6.36 9.43
N ARG A 7 -2.18 6.13 8.48
CA ARG A 7 -3.58 5.81 8.76
C ARG A 7 -4.11 4.82 7.73
N PRO A 8 -5.20 4.13 8.02
CA PRO A 8 -5.87 3.31 7.02
C PRO A 8 -6.28 4.17 5.82
N ALA A 9 -6.14 3.59 4.63
CA ALA A 9 -6.53 4.27 3.40
C ALA A 9 -8.06 4.35 3.29
N ALA A 10 -8.53 5.47 2.78
CA ALA A 10 -9.93 5.68 2.44
C ALA A 10 -10.08 5.69 0.93
N ASP A 11 -11.31 5.57 0.45
CA ASP A 11 -11.60 5.60 -0.98
C ASP A 11 -11.02 6.85 -1.65
N SER A 12 -11.04 7.97 -0.94
CA SER A 12 -10.47 9.23 -1.45
C SER A 12 -8.94 9.20 -1.63
N ASP A 13 -8.26 8.19 -1.10
CA ASP A 13 -6.81 8.05 -1.23
C ASP A 13 -6.40 7.27 -2.48
N VAL A 14 -7.33 6.61 -3.16
CA VAL A 14 -7.02 5.71 -4.28
C VAL A 14 -6.24 6.41 -5.38
N ASP A 15 -6.64 7.62 -5.75
CA ASP A 15 -5.95 8.37 -6.81
C ASP A 15 -4.49 8.62 -6.46
N GLU A 16 -4.21 8.96 -5.21
CA GLU A 16 -2.83 9.20 -4.77
C GLU A 16 -2.02 7.92 -4.72
N ILE A 17 -2.63 6.82 -4.31
CA ILE A 17 -1.95 5.52 -4.31
C ILE A 17 -1.55 5.14 -5.75
N VAL A 18 -2.47 5.28 -6.68
CA VAL A 18 -2.20 5.00 -8.11
C VAL A 18 -1.08 5.91 -8.63
N ARG A 19 -1.15 7.20 -8.31
CA ARG A 19 -0.12 8.15 -8.73
C ARG A 19 1.26 7.78 -8.18
N ILE A 20 1.35 7.50 -6.90
CA ILE A 20 2.62 7.17 -6.25
C ILE A 20 3.22 5.89 -6.84
N GLN A 21 2.41 4.86 -7.03
CA GLN A 21 2.88 3.62 -7.61
C GLN A 21 3.40 3.83 -9.04
N ALA A 22 2.63 4.52 -9.86
CA ALA A 22 2.99 4.77 -11.25
C ALA A 22 4.28 5.61 -11.36
N ASP A 23 4.37 6.68 -10.58
CA ASP A 23 5.54 7.55 -10.61
C ASP A 23 6.80 6.85 -10.11
N THR A 24 6.67 6.06 -9.05
CA THR A 24 7.79 5.31 -8.49
C THR A 24 8.29 4.25 -9.46
N TRP A 25 7.37 3.52 -10.09
CA TRP A 25 7.72 2.51 -11.07
C TRP A 25 8.32 3.12 -12.33
N ARG A 26 7.83 4.27 -12.76
CA ARG A 26 8.39 4.98 -13.92
C ARG A 26 9.87 5.31 -13.68
N VAL A 27 10.21 5.79 -12.49
CA VAL A 27 11.59 6.08 -12.13
C VAL A 27 12.42 4.79 -12.06
N ALA A 28 11.89 3.77 -11.38
CA ALA A 28 12.62 2.52 -11.14
C ALA A 28 12.88 1.73 -12.43
N TYR A 29 11.94 1.76 -13.37
CA TYR A 29 11.98 0.93 -14.57
C TYR A 29 12.11 1.72 -15.86
N ALA A 30 12.53 2.99 -15.78
CA ALA A 30 12.79 3.80 -16.96
C ALA A 30 13.80 3.11 -17.87
N GLY A 31 13.46 2.98 -19.16
CA GLY A 31 14.33 2.31 -20.12
C GLY A 31 14.30 0.79 -20.08
N ILE A 32 13.61 0.20 -19.11
CA ILE A 32 13.49 -1.26 -18.95
C ILE A 32 12.12 -1.73 -19.44
N LEU A 33 11.05 -1.04 -19.04
CA LEU A 33 9.69 -1.35 -19.44
C LEU A 33 9.22 -0.41 -20.55
N PRO A 34 8.38 -0.91 -21.49
CA PRO A 34 7.77 -0.03 -22.48
C PRO A 34 6.91 1.04 -21.82
N GLU A 35 6.85 2.20 -22.45
CA GLU A 35 6.02 3.31 -21.98
C GLU A 35 4.56 2.89 -21.79
N GLU A 36 4.05 2.05 -22.70
CA GLU A 36 2.67 1.55 -22.64
C GLU A 36 2.41 0.77 -21.35
N ALA A 37 3.37 -0.05 -20.91
CA ALA A 37 3.23 -0.82 -19.67
C ALA A 37 3.20 0.11 -18.47
N LEU A 38 4.02 1.17 -18.49
CA LEU A 38 4.04 2.14 -17.39
C LEU A 38 2.74 2.95 -17.33
N GLU A 39 2.15 3.27 -18.49
CA GLU A 39 0.88 3.99 -18.54
C GLU A 39 -0.27 3.18 -17.97
N GLN A 40 -0.24 1.85 -18.13
CA GLN A 40 -1.26 0.97 -17.57
C GLN A 40 -1.34 1.07 -16.04
N LEU A 41 -0.27 1.45 -15.39
CA LEU A 41 -0.26 1.62 -13.93
C LEU A 41 -1.15 2.78 -13.47
N ARG A 42 -1.50 3.69 -14.38
CA ARG A 42 -2.41 4.80 -14.12
C ARG A 42 -3.80 4.57 -14.68
N GLY A 43 -4.01 3.43 -15.34
CA GLY A 43 -5.26 3.14 -16.03
C GLY A 43 -6.41 2.80 -15.11
N ASP A 44 -7.58 2.67 -15.70
CA ASP A 44 -8.81 2.38 -14.96
C ASP A 44 -8.75 1.04 -14.23
N GLN A 45 -8.06 0.06 -14.78
CA GLN A 45 -7.93 -1.24 -14.13
C GLN A 45 -7.10 -1.15 -12.84
N ALA A 46 -6.00 -0.40 -12.86
CA ALA A 46 -5.18 -0.20 -11.67
C ALA A 46 -5.97 0.54 -10.61
N ARG A 47 -6.71 1.57 -11.02
CA ARG A 47 -7.55 2.34 -10.11
C ARG A 47 -8.64 1.47 -9.49
N ALA A 48 -9.31 0.65 -10.30
CA ALA A 48 -10.36 -0.24 -9.82
C ALA A 48 -9.81 -1.29 -8.84
N ALA A 49 -8.64 -1.84 -9.14
CA ALA A 49 -7.99 -2.82 -8.26
C ALA A 49 -7.66 -2.22 -6.89
N TRP A 50 -7.12 -1.01 -6.87
CA TRP A 50 -6.82 -0.33 -5.60
C TRP A 50 -8.08 0.08 -4.86
N ALA A 51 -9.13 0.52 -5.58
CA ALA A 51 -10.41 0.84 -4.96
C ALA A 51 -11.01 -0.39 -4.29
N ASP A 52 -10.95 -1.54 -4.94
CA ASP A 52 -11.42 -2.80 -4.36
C ASP A 52 -10.63 -3.20 -3.12
N ALA A 53 -9.31 -3.05 -3.18
CA ALA A 53 -8.44 -3.37 -2.04
C ALA A 53 -8.74 -2.49 -0.83
N VAL A 54 -8.92 -1.19 -1.06
CA VAL A 54 -9.26 -0.24 0.00
C VAL A 54 -10.64 -0.53 0.57
N ALA A 55 -11.63 -0.82 -0.30
CA ALA A 55 -13.00 -1.11 0.12
C ALA A 55 -13.10 -2.42 0.91
N ALA A 56 -12.21 -3.39 0.62
CA ALA A 56 -12.20 -4.64 1.36
C ALA A 56 -11.91 -4.41 2.84
N GLY A 57 -11.09 -3.40 3.16
CA GLY A 57 -10.80 -3.02 4.53
C GLY A 57 -10.30 -4.19 5.36
N GLU A 58 -10.55 -4.13 6.66
CA GLU A 58 -10.26 -5.24 7.53
C GLU A 58 -11.23 -6.37 7.17
N GLY A 59 -10.72 -7.36 6.47
CA GLY A 59 -11.53 -8.49 6.06
C GLY A 59 -12.09 -9.24 7.24
N SER A 60 -13.17 -9.96 7.01
CA SER A 60 -13.75 -10.88 7.97
C SER A 60 -13.44 -12.30 7.54
N GLY A 61 -13.27 -13.20 8.50
CA GLY A 61 -13.02 -14.60 8.24
C GLY A 61 -11.55 -14.92 8.02
N ALA A 62 -11.29 -15.87 7.12
CA ALA A 62 -9.94 -16.40 6.90
C ALA A 62 -9.01 -15.46 6.14
N GLU A 63 -9.57 -14.47 5.46
CA GLU A 63 -8.79 -13.52 4.67
C GLU A 63 -9.02 -12.11 5.18
N SER A 64 -7.93 -11.41 5.40
CA SER A 64 -7.95 -10.02 5.83
C SER A 64 -7.00 -9.21 4.98
N TYR A 65 -7.36 -7.96 4.73
CA TYR A 65 -6.59 -7.09 3.86
C TYR A 65 -6.52 -5.69 4.47
N TRP A 66 -5.38 -5.06 4.38
CA TRP A 66 -5.18 -3.71 4.91
C TRP A 66 -4.41 -2.87 3.90
N VAL A 67 -4.83 -1.63 3.74
CA VAL A 67 -4.07 -0.63 3.00
C VAL A 67 -3.89 0.57 3.90
N PHE A 68 -2.66 1.02 4.04
CA PHE A 68 -2.31 2.19 4.83
C PHE A 68 -1.67 3.24 3.94
N VAL A 69 -1.91 4.50 4.25
CA VAL A 69 -1.21 5.61 3.60
C VAL A 69 -0.36 6.34 4.62
N ALA A 70 0.79 6.81 4.17
CA ALA A 70 1.66 7.68 4.94
C ALA A 70 1.45 9.10 4.45
N THR A 71 1.35 10.03 5.39
CA THR A 71 1.15 11.43 5.09
C THR A 71 2.19 12.29 5.80
N GLU A 72 2.47 13.45 5.23
CA GLU A 72 3.26 14.47 5.90
C GLU A 72 2.54 15.79 5.62
N GLY A 73 1.91 16.35 6.65
CA GLY A 73 0.99 17.47 6.46
C GLY A 73 -0.16 17.09 5.54
N GLU A 74 -0.35 17.82 4.47
CA GLU A 74 -1.40 17.57 3.49
C GLU A 74 -0.99 16.59 2.39
N TRP A 75 0.29 16.18 2.38
CA TRP A 75 0.82 15.35 1.30
C TRP A 75 0.69 13.88 1.63
N THR A 76 0.19 13.10 0.66
CA THR A 76 0.28 11.65 0.71
C THR A 76 1.63 11.27 0.09
N VAL A 77 2.46 10.59 0.86
CA VAL A 77 3.86 10.38 0.49
C VAL A 77 4.23 8.91 0.28
N GLY A 78 3.34 8.01 0.66
CA GLY A 78 3.60 6.58 0.50
C GLY A 78 2.39 5.75 0.87
N PHE A 79 2.48 4.46 0.62
CA PHE A 79 1.42 3.53 1.00
C PHE A 79 1.99 2.13 1.23
N CYS A 80 1.18 1.30 1.88
CA CYS A 80 1.51 -0.08 2.15
C CYS A 80 0.25 -0.92 2.05
N ALA A 81 0.37 -2.10 1.46
CA ALA A 81 -0.70 -3.08 1.42
C ALA A 81 -0.23 -4.35 2.09
N ALA A 82 -1.07 -4.92 2.96
CA ALA A 82 -0.76 -6.13 3.69
C ALA A 82 -1.96 -7.08 3.63
N ALA A 83 -1.68 -8.36 3.67
CA ALA A 83 -2.72 -9.38 3.60
C ALA A 83 -2.42 -10.52 4.54
N ARG A 84 -3.47 -11.14 5.04
CA ARG A 84 -3.39 -12.39 5.79
C ARG A 84 -4.40 -13.35 5.19
N TYR A 85 -3.95 -14.55 4.87
CA TYR A 85 -4.82 -15.55 4.26
C TYR A 85 -4.38 -16.95 4.66
N ALA A 86 -5.29 -17.91 4.51
CA ALA A 86 -5.00 -19.30 4.81
C ALA A 86 -4.03 -19.89 3.78
N GLY A 87 -2.94 -20.44 4.26
CA GLY A 87 -1.99 -21.14 3.41
C GLY A 87 -2.23 -22.63 3.44
N ARG A 88 -1.26 -23.37 2.92
CA ARG A 88 -1.29 -24.84 2.94
C ARG A 88 -1.02 -25.36 4.37
N GLU A 89 -1.56 -26.52 4.68
CA GLU A 89 -1.32 -27.20 5.97
C GLU A 89 -1.76 -26.38 7.17
N ASP A 90 -2.89 -25.67 7.03
CA ASP A 90 -3.48 -24.85 8.09
C ASP A 90 -2.56 -23.74 8.61
N ARG A 91 -1.58 -23.35 7.82
CA ARG A 91 -0.70 -22.23 8.17
C ARG A 91 -1.24 -20.93 7.60
N ASP A 92 -1.37 -19.96 8.46
CA ASP A 92 -1.70 -18.61 8.01
C ASP A 92 -0.48 -17.97 7.34
N ILE A 93 -0.74 -17.31 6.24
CA ILE A 93 0.27 -16.53 5.54
C ILE A 93 -0.02 -15.06 5.76
N ALA A 94 0.99 -14.36 6.27
CA ALA A 94 0.94 -12.92 6.42
C ALA A 94 1.99 -12.33 5.48
N GLU A 95 1.59 -11.38 4.65
CA GLU A 95 2.53 -10.78 3.71
C GLU A 95 2.28 -9.29 3.53
N ILE A 96 3.35 -8.58 3.24
CA ILE A 96 3.27 -7.20 2.80
C ILE A 96 3.47 -7.24 1.29
N SER A 97 2.39 -6.99 0.56
CA SER A 97 2.38 -7.11 -0.90
C SER A 97 2.89 -5.85 -1.60
N ALA A 98 2.87 -4.71 -0.90
CA ALA A 98 3.38 -3.47 -1.44
C ALA A 98 3.84 -2.56 -0.30
N LEU A 99 4.95 -1.88 -0.51
CA LEU A 99 5.44 -0.86 0.41
C LEU A 99 6.20 0.15 -0.45
N VAL A 100 5.62 1.32 -0.62
CA VAL A 100 6.14 2.34 -1.53
C VAL A 100 6.15 3.70 -0.83
N VAL A 101 7.28 4.38 -0.92
CA VAL A 101 7.43 5.77 -0.49
C VAL A 101 8.01 6.53 -1.67
N GLU A 102 7.43 7.68 -2.00
CA GLU A 102 7.96 8.49 -3.09
C GLU A 102 9.42 8.85 -2.80
N PRO A 103 10.32 8.75 -3.80
CA PRO A 103 11.75 9.01 -3.57
C PRO A 103 12.05 10.36 -2.94
N ARG A 104 11.32 11.41 -3.30
CA ARG A 104 11.55 12.75 -2.74
C ARG A 104 11.23 12.85 -1.24
N TRP A 105 10.48 11.87 -0.72
CA TRP A 105 10.11 11.79 0.69
C TRP A 105 10.89 10.72 1.44
N ALA A 106 11.88 10.11 0.80
CA ALA A 106 12.68 9.05 1.40
C ALA A 106 13.50 9.57 2.58
N ARG A 107 13.91 8.64 3.43
CA ARG A 107 14.76 8.92 4.60
C ARG A 107 14.12 9.80 5.66
N ARG A 108 12.80 9.83 5.71
CA ARG A 108 12.05 10.57 6.74
C ARG A 108 11.29 9.64 7.69
N GLY A 109 11.53 8.33 7.57
CA GLY A 109 10.89 7.35 8.45
C GLY A 109 9.51 6.88 8.00
N HIS A 110 9.01 7.33 6.84
CA HIS A 110 7.69 6.93 6.37
C HIS A 110 7.60 5.44 6.12
N GLY A 111 8.60 4.84 5.48
CA GLY A 111 8.63 3.39 5.23
C GLY A 111 8.59 2.58 6.52
N GLY A 112 9.35 3.00 7.52
CA GLY A 112 9.36 2.35 8.83
C GLY A 112 8.02 2.43 9.53
N ARG A 113 7.36 3.58 9.47
CA ARG A 113 6.04 3.75 10.09
C ARG A 113 4.97 2.93 9.37
N LEU A 114 5.02 2.86 8.03
CA LEU A 114 4.12 2.01 7.24
C LEU A 114 4.32 0.54 7.60
N LEU A 115 5.57 0.10 7.66
CA LEU A 115 5.90 -1.27 8.00
C LEU A 115 5.42 -1.62 9.41
N ALA A 116 5.60 -0.72 10.36
CA ALA A 116 5.14 -0.92 11.73
C ALA A 116 3.61 -1.05 11.80
N ALA A 117 2.88 -0.21 11.06
CA ALA A 117 1.42 -0.28 11.02
C ALA A 117 0.95 -1.61 10.43
N ALA A 118 1.57 -2.05 9.33
CA ALA A 118 1.24 -3.31 8.70
C ALA A 118 1.54 -4.49 9.63
N ALA A 119 2.70 -4.49 10.26
CA ALA A 119 3.09 -5.56 11.19
C ALA A 119 2.13 -5.65 12.38
N GLU A 120 1.73 -4.51 12.92
CA GLU A 120 0.78 -4.48 14.02
C GLU A 120 -0.59 -5.01 13.60
N ALA A 121 -1.08 -4.62 12.41
CA ALA A 121 -2.34 -5.13 11.89
C ALA A 121 -2.30 -6.64 11.71
N LEU A 122 -1.20 -7.15 11.13
CA LEU A 122 -1.03 -8.59 10.90
C LEU A 122 -0.96 -9.36 12.22
N ARG A 123 -0.27 -8.84 13.23
CA ARG A 123 -0.19 -9.47 14.55
C ARG A 123 -1.55 -9.46 15.24
N GLY A 124 -2.26 -8.35 15.18
CA GLY A 124 -3.58 -8.22 15.79
C GLY A 124 -4.56 -9.22 15.23
N ALA A 125 -4.56 -9.41 13.91
CA ALA A 125 -5.44 -10.39 13.27
C ALA A 125 -5.04 -11.83 13.58
N GLY A 126 -3.75 -12.07 13.88
CA GLY A 126 -3.24 -13.40 14.15
C GLY A 126 -3.23 -13.81 15.61
N SER A 127 -3.44 -12.88 16.53
CA SER A 127 -3.48 -13.20 17.95
C SER A 127 -4.84 -13.75 18.30
N ALA A 128 -4.92 -15.02 18.30
CA ALA A 128 -6.13 -15.69 18.72
C ALA A 128 -6.13 -15.77 20.24
#